data_6769a9a4fd3f258a1b95ea1f00068d43
#
_entry.id   6769a9a4fd3f258a1b95ea1f00068d43
#
_cell.length_a   1.000
_cell.length_b   1.000
_cell.length_c   1.000
_cell.angle_alpha   90.00
_cell.angle_beta   90.00
_cell.angle_gamma   90.00
#
_symmetry.space_group_name_H-M   'P 1'
#
loop_
_entity.id
_entity.type
_entity.pdbx_description
1 polymer ?
#
loop_
_entity_poly.entity_id
_entity_poly.type
_entity_poly.pdbx_seq_one_letter_code
_entity_poly.pdbx_strand_id
1 'polypeptide(L)'
;MLVPLFGQAEAGQLQEAVVTLNDSSGGGRPGYFAAQPLMWQQAQLAEAAILPKQLSQNERPDWSPSRLAALCVPTYIVQGAQTRALFAQVCEALGNAIPTCQRLQVADVGHIYPIGQPALFVQLLPRWFKQQA
;
A
#
# COMPACT_ATOMS: atom_id res chain seq x y z
N MET A 1 -2.06 7.09 -12.63
CA MET A 1 -3.33 6.97 -13.36
C MET A 1 -3.67 5.48 -13.46
N LEU A 2 -4.84 5.03 -12.95
CA LEU A 2 -5.21 3.60 -12.91
C LEU A 2 -6.14 3.18 -14.08
N VAL A 3 -6.45 4.10 -14.98
CA VAL A 3 -7.36 3.82 -16.12
C VAL A 3 -6.90 2.63 -16.98
N PRO A 4 -5.62 2.47 -17.32
CA PRO A 4 -5.17 1.31 -18.09
C PRO A 4 -5.38 -0.03 -17.36
N LEU A 5 -5.28 -0.04 -16.03
CA LEU A 5 -5.42 -1.24 -15.21
C LEU A 5 -6.78 -1.92 -15.40
N PHE A 6 -7.86 -1.15 -15.34
CA PHE A 6 -9.21 -1.69 -15.49
C PHE A 6 -9.42 -2.26 -16.89
N GLY A 7 -9.01 -1.53 -17.94
CA GLY A 7 -9.11 -1.99 -19.32
C GLY A 7 -8.29 -3.26 -19.57
N GLN A 8 -7.10 -3.37 -19.02
CA GLN A 8 -6.26 -4.57 -19.11
C GLN A 8 -6.93 -5.77 -18.42
N ALA A 9 -7.48 -5.57 -17.21
CA ALA A 9 -8.16 -6.63 -16.47
C ALA A 9 -9.42 -7.10 -17.20
N GLU A 10 -10.23 -6.20 -17.76
CA GLU A 10 -11.40 -6.50 -18.57
C GLU A 10 -11.07 -7.24 -19.87
N ALA A 11 -9.93 -6.92 -20.49
CA ALA A 11 -9.41 -7.60 -21.68
C ALA A 11 -8.76 -8.95 -21.39
N GLY A 12 -8.67 -9.37 -20.11
CA GLY A 12 -8.00 -10.61 -19.72
C GLY A 12 -6.46 -10.53 -19.71
N GLN A 13 -5.89 -9.35 -19.89
CA GLN A 13 -4.45 -9.09 -19.83
C GLN A 13 -3.99 -8.99 -18.37
N LEU A 14 -4.15 -10.08 -17.62
CA LEU A 14 -4.03 -10.04 -16.16
C LEU A 14 -2.60 -9.80 -15.67
N GLN A 15 -1.60 -10.32 -16.39
CA GLN A 15 -0.19 -10.12 -16.02
C GLN A 15 0.23 -8.66 -16.23
N GLU A 16 -0.16 -8.07 -17.35
CA GLU A 16 0.04 -6.65 -17.65
C GLU A 16 -0.67 -5.76 -16.63
N ALA A 17 -1.88 -6.14 -16.22
CA ALA A 17 -2.63 -5.43 -15.20
C ALA A 17 -1.91 -5.47 -13.84
N VAL A 18 -1.32 -6.61 -13.44
CA VAL A 18 -0.48 -6.72 -12.23
C VAL A 18 0.73 -5.81 -12.31
N VAL A 19 1.44 -5.78 -13.44
CA VAL A 19 2.58 -4.86 -13.66
C VAL A 19 2.13 -3.42 -13.50
N THR A 20 1.05 -3.03 -14.18
CA THR A 20 0.49 -1.66 -14.14
C THR A 20 0.10 -1.26 -12.73
N LEU A 21 -0.53 -2.14 -11.95
CA LEU A 21 -0.90 -1.89 -10.56
C LEU A 21 0.34 -1.62 -9.70
N ASN A 22 1.36 -2.47 -9.80
CA ASN A 22 2.55 -2.36 -8.99
C ASN A 22 3.42 -1.15 -9.37
N ASP A 23 3.61 -0.87 -10.64
CA ASP A 23 4.30 0.32 -11.11
C ASP A 23 3.59 1.60 -10.62
N SER A 24 2.27 1.61 -10.70
CA SER A 24 1.45 2.73 -10.23
C SER A 24 1.52 2.90 -8.71
N SER A 25 1.54 1.83 -7.94
CA SER A 25 1.57 1.86 -6.47
C SER A 25 2.98 2.10 -5.92
N GLY A 26 4.00 1.60 -6.59
CA GLY A 26 5.42 1.69 -6.18
C GLY A 26 6.06 3.07 -6.36
N GLY A 27 5.29 4.08 -6.74
CA GLY A 27 5.78 5.45 -6.90
C GLY A 27 5.36 6.11 -8.22
N GLY A 28 4.52 5.44 -9.02
CA GLY A 28 4.05 5.93 -10.32
C GLY A 28 5.13 5.89 -11.40
N ARG A 29 6.14 5.05 -11.23
CA ARG A 29 7.25 4.93 -12.18
C ARG A 29 7.14 3.61 -12.95
N PRO A 30 7.14 3.62 -14.28
CA PRO A 30 7.30 2.41 -15.07
C PRO A 30 8.59 1.67 -14.68
N GLY A 31 8.52 0.33 -14.65
CA GLY A 31 9.65 -0.52 -14.31
C GLY A 31 9.87 -0.77 -12.82
N TYR A 32 9.03 -0.21 -11.94
CA TYR A 32 9.11 -0.53 -10.50
C TYR A 32 8.94 -2.03 -10.25
N PHE A 33 7.95 -2.67 -10.90
CA PHE A 33 7.70 -4.11 -10.77
C PHE A 33 8.91 -4.93 -11.24
N ALA A 34 9.47 -4.60 -12.39
CA ALA A 34 10.62 -5.30 -12.95
C ALA A 34 11.91 -5.17 -12.12
N ALA A 35 12.02 -4.11 -11.31
CA ALA A 35 13.15 -3.90 -10.42
C ALA A 35 13.03 -4.67 -9.09
N GLN A 36 11.89 -5.32 -8.82
CA GLN A 36 11.68 -6.08 -7.59
C GLN A 36 12.35 -7.47 -7.64
N PRO A 37 12.58 -8.13 -6.48
CA PRO A 37 13.10 -9.49 -6.45
C PRO A 37 12.25 -10.45 -7.28
N LEU A 38 12.90 -11.31 -8.06
CA LEU A 38 12.23 -12.23 -9.00
C LEU A 38 11.15 -13.10 -8.31
N MET A 39 11.45 -13.59 -7.12
CA MET A 39 10.50 -14.41 -6.35
C MET A 39 9.21 -13.65 -6.05
N TRP A 40 9.30 -12.35 -5.74
CA TRP A 40 8.14 -11.52 -5.52
C TRP A 40 7.35 -11.27 -6.82
N GLN A 41 8.04 -10.98 -7.93
CA GLN A 41 7.40 -10.85 -9.25
C GLN A 41 6.60 -12.09 -9.60
N GLN A 42 7.22 -13.27 -9.46
CA GLN A 42 6.58 -14.56 -9.75
C GLN A 42 5.34 -14.80 -8.88
N ALA A 43 5.42 -14.52 -7.58
CA ALA A 43 4.28 -14.66 -6.68
C ALA A 43 3.10 -13.76 -7.09
N GLN A 44 3.36 -12.49 -7.42
CA GLN A 44 2.32 -11.56 -7.86
C GLN A 44 1.68 -11.98 -9.19
N LEU A 45 2.48 -12.47 -10.15
CA LEU A 45 1.96 -12.94 -11.44
C LEU A 45 1.17 -14.25 -11.31
N ALA A 46 1.56 -15.13 -10.40
CA ALA A 46 0.83 -16.38 -10.14
C ALA A 46 -0.59 -16.12 -9.60
N GLU A 47 -0.79 -15.00 -8.87
CA GLU A 47 -2.07 -14.61 -8.28
C GLU A 47 -2.87 -13.64 -9.17
N ALA A 48 -2.41 -13.37 -10.39
CA ALA A 48 -3.04 -12.39 -11.29
C ALA A 48 -4.54 -12.65 -11.53
N ALA A 49 -4.99 -13.91 -11.50
CA ALA A 49 -6.39 -14.29 -11.67
C ALA A 49 -7.34 -13.73 -10.60
N ILE A 50 -6.82 -13.29 -9.45
CA ILE A 50 -7.63 -12.68 -8.38
C ILE A 50 -7.96 -11.22 -8.69
N LEU A 51 -7.15 -10.56 -9.51
CA LEU A 51 -7.22 -9.11 -9.75
C LEU A 51 -8.61 -8.63 -10.24
N PRO A 52 -9.28 -9.27 -11.20
CA PRO A 52 -10.62 -8.84 -11.64
C PRO A 52 -11.63 -8.81 -10.49
N LYS A 53 -11.58 -9.80 -9.59
CA LYS A 53 -12.43 -9.85 -8.40
C LYS A 53 -12.13 -8.71 -7.43
N GLN A 54 -10.86 -8.39 -7.21
CA GLN A 54 -10.46 -7.26 -6.37
C GLN A 54 -10.93 -5.92 -6.95
N LEU A 55 -10.80 -5.74 -8.26
CA LEU A 55 -11.20 -4.51 -8.96
C LEU A 55 -12.70 -4.33 -9.05
N SER A 56 -13.48 -5.42 -9.02
CA SER A 56 -14.95 -5.38 -9.05
C SER A 56 -15.60 -5.19 -7.68
N GLN A 57 -14.82 -5.15 -6.60
CA GLN A 57 -15.35 -4.93 -5.25
C GLN A 57 -15.96 -3.54 -5.12
N ASN A 58 -17.26 -3.50 -4.83
CA ASN A 58 -18.02 -2.26 -4.62
C ASN A 58 -18.35 -2.02 -3.13
N GLU A 59 -17.91 -2.90 -2.25
CA GLU A 59 -18.13 -2.75 -0.81
C GLU A 59 -17.35 -1.53 -0.31
N ARG A 60 -18.08 -0.60 0.27
CA ARG A 60 -17.47 0.55 0.94
C ARG A 60 -17.20 0.16 2.39
N PRO A 61 -15.94 0.07 2.81
CA PRO A 61 -15.64 -0.13 4.23
C PRO A 61 -16.22 1.06 5.02
N ASP A 62 -16.80 0.76 6.18
CA ASP A 62 -17.29 1.81 7.07
C ASP A 62 -16.13 2.44 7.86
N TRP A 63 -15.49 3.39 7.24
CA TRP A 63 -14.43 4.23 7.81
C TRP A 63 -14.99 5.58 8.30
N SER A 64 -16.18 5.55 8.91
CA SER A 64 -16.76 6.80 9.42
C SER A 64 -15.85 7.43 10.48
N PRO A 65 -15.77 8.77 10.54
CA PRO A 65 -14.96 9.46 11.54
C PRO A 65 -15.27 9.03 12.98
N SER A 66 -16.54 8.73 13.28
CA SER A 66 -16.97 8.24 14.59
C SER A 66 -16.40 6.86 14.94
N ARG A 67 -16.32 5.94 13.97
CA ARG A 67 -15.70 4.63 14.20
C ARG A 67 -14.19 4.74 14.37
N LEU A 68 -13.53 5.56 13.57
CA LEU A 68 -12.10 5.81 13.72
C LEU A 68 -11.78 6.48 15.05
N ALA A 69 -12.58 7.44 15.48
CA ALA A 69 -12.44 8.11 16.77
C ALA A 69 -12.66 7.18 17.97
N ALA A 70 -13.39 6.09 17.79
CA ALA A 70 -13.63 5.08 18.83
C ALA A 70 -12.47 4.06 18.98
N LEU A 71 -11.44 4.11 18.14
CA LEU A 71 -10.28 3.24 18.28
C LEU A 71 -9.43 3.65 19.47
N CYS A 72 -9.40 2.77 20.49
CA CYS A 72 -8.65 3.00 21.74
C CYS A 72 -7.30 2.27 21.77
N VAL A 73 -7.00 1.45 20.76
CA VAL A 73 -5.74 0.71 20.69
C VAL A 73 -4.61 1.61 20.18
N PRO A 74 -3.38 1.48 20.69
CA PRO A 74 -2.22 2.18 20.14
C PRO A 74 -2.09 1.86 18.66
N THR A 75 -2.07 2.90 17.83
CA THR A 75 -2.09 2.78 16.37
C THR A 75 -0.89 3.50 15.76
N TYR A 76 -0.20 2.83 14.85
CA TYR A 76 0.85 3.43 14.03
C TYR A 76 0.43 3.44 12.56
N ILE A 77 0.48 4.62 11.96
CA ILE A 77 0.39 4.77 10.51
C ILE A 77 1.78 5.07 9.99
N VAL A 78 2.31 4.14 9.21
CA VAL A 78 3.66 4.25 8.65
C VAL A 78 3.58 4.42 7.15
N GLN A 79 4.22 5.46 6.62
CA GLN A 79 4.26 5.71 5.19
C GLN A 79 5.69 5.96 4.71
N GLY A 80 5.97 5.61 3.46
CA GLY A 80 7.20 6.03 2.80
C GLY A 80 7.15 7.51 2.41
N ALA A 81 8.29 8.21 2.51
CA ALA A 81 8.39 9.63 2.15
C ALA A 81 8.12 9.87 0.65
N GLN A 82 8.39 8.88 -0.21
CA GLN A 82 8.15 8.92 -1.66
C GLN A 82 6.80 8.29 -2.06
N THR A 83 5.87 8.11 -1.11
CA THR A 83 4.55 7.58 -1.43
C THR A 83 3.76 8.59 -2.27
N ARG A 84 2.81 8.09 -3.08
CA ARG A 84 1.96 8.95 -3.91
C ARG A 84 1.07 9.83 -3.04
N ALA A 85 0.76 11.02 -3.54
CA ALA A 85 -0.07 12.01 -2.85
C ALA A 85 -1.40 11.42 -2.35
N LEU A 86 -2.06 10.55 -3.15
CA LEU A 86 -3.29 9.88 -2.74
C LEU A 86 -3.12 9.09 -1.43
N PHE A 87 -2.08 8.25 -1.34
CA PHE A 87 -1.85 7.45 -0.14
C PHE A 87 -1.39 8.31 1.05
N ALA A 88 -0.63 9.38 0.80
CA ALA A 88 -0.24 10.33 1.83
C ALA A 88 -1.47 11.03 2.44
N GLN A 89 -2.41 11.46 1.61
CA GLN A 89 -3.68 12.07 2.07
C GLN A 89 -4.51 11.09 2.90
N VAL A 90 -4.59 9.81 2.49
CA VAL A 90 -5.29 8.79 3.28
C VAL A 90 -4.62 8.58 4.64
N CYS A 91 -3.28 8.47 4.68
CA CYS A 91 -2.53 8.35 5.93
C CYS A 91 -2.73 9.57 6.85
N GLU A 92 -2.78 10.76 6.27
CA GLU A 92 -3.04 11.99 7.01
C GLU A 92 -4.46 12.01 7.59
N ALA A 93 -5.47 11.70 6.78
CA ALA A 93 -6.87 11.67 7.21
C ALA A 93 -7.09 10.65 8.33
N LEU A 94 -6.55 9.43 8.20
CA LEU A 94 -6.62 8.40 9.24
C LEU A 94 -5.90 8.84 10.51
N GLY A 95 -4.69 9.40 10.39
CA GLY A 95 -3.92 9.87 11.53
C GLY A 95 -4.55 11.03 12.29
N ASN A 96 -5.38 11.83 11.62
CA ASN A 96 -6.16 12.90 12.26
C ASN A 96 -7.45 12.38 12.91
N ALA A 97 -8.00 11.27 12.41
CA ALA A 97 -9.27 10.70 12.90
C ALA A 97 -9.10 9.73 14.09
N ILE A 98 -7.93 9.10 14.23
CA ILE A 98 -7.66 8.11 15.28
C ILE A 98 -6.93 8.78 16.45
N PRO A 99 -7.52 8.90 17.65
CA PRO A 99 -6.94 9.66 18.77
C PRO A 99 -5.59 9.12 19.27
N THR A 100 -5.41 7.79 19.19
CA THR A 100 -4.20 7.08 19.66
C THR A 100 -3.15 6.93 18.57
N CYS A 101 -3.32 7.59 17.41
CA CYS A 101 -2.46 7.40 16.25
C CYS A 101 -1.14 8.17 16.37
N GLN A 102 -0.05 7.47 16.10
CA GLN A 102 1.25 8.05 15.80
C GLN A 102 1.54 7.88 14.31
N ARG A 103 1.93 8.98 13.64
CA ARG A 103 2.31 8.95 12.22
C ARG A 103 3.82 8.91 12.11
N LEU A 104 4.31 7.95 11.34
CA LEU A 104 5.72 7.73 11.10
C LEU A 104 6.01 7.78 9.60
N GLN A 105 7.10 8.43 9.23
CA GLN A 105 7.54 8.50 7.85
C GLN A 105 8.91 7.84 7.71
N VAL A 106 9.03 6.97 6.70
CA VAL A 106 10.29 6.31 6.35
C VAL A 106 10.91 7.04 5.16
N ALA A 107 12.12 7.54 5.33
CA ALA A 107 12.84 8.27 4.28
C ALA A 107 13.16 7.36 3.08
N ASP A 108 13.23 7.96 1.90
CA ASP A 108 13.74 7.35 0.65
C ASP A 108 13.01 6.10 0.14
N VAL A 109 11.78 5.84 0.62
CA VAL A 109 10.98 4.69 0.20
C VAL A 109 9.59 5.08 -0.27
N GLY A 110 9.01 4.27 -1.16
CA GLY A 110 7.65 4.41 -1.68
C GLY A 110 6.60 3.66 -0.86
N HIS A 111 5.39 3.54 -1.41
CA HIS A 111 4.23 2.95 -0.72
C HIS A 111 4.42 1.46 -0.35
N ILE A 112 4.96 0.66 -1.26
CA ILE A 112 5.11 -0.80 -1.06
C ILE A 112 6.51 -1.21 -0.57
N TYR A 113 7.20 -0.32 0.13
CA TYR A 113 8.53 -0.60 0.66
C TYR A 113 8.62 -1.84 1.59
N PRO A 114 7.58 -2.23 2.37
CA PRO A 114 7.68 -3.43 3.19
C PRO A 114 7.94 -4.70 2.37
N ILE A 115 7.46 -4.72 1.12
CA ILE A 115 7.67 -5.82 0.18
C ILE A 115 8.96 -5.62 -0.62
N GLY A 116 9.19 -4.42 -1.14
CA GLY A 116 10.39 -4.11 -1.93
C GLY A 116 11.68 -4.06 -1.13
N GLN A 117 11.59 -3.77 0.17
CA GLN A 117 12.74 -3.65 1.08
C GLN A 117 12.44 -4.32 2.45
N PRO A 118 12.21 -5.64 2.47
CA PRO A 118 11.76 -6.34 3.69
C PRO A 118 12.78 -6.24 4.84
N ALA A 119 14.07 -6.23 4.54
CA ALA A 119 15.11 -6.08 5.56
C ALA A 119 14.99 -4.73 6.30
N LEU A 120 14.77 -3.64 5.57
CA LEU A 120 14.53 -2.31 6.16
C LEU A 120 13.27 -2.32 7.02
N PHE A 121 12.17 -2.90 6.52
CA PHE A 121 10.92 -2.99 7.26
C PHE A 121 11.10 -3.72 8.59
N VAL A 122 11.75 -4.89 8.58
CA VAL A 122 12.03 -5.67 9.80
C VAL A 122 12.91 -4.91 10.80
N GLN A 123 13.90 -4.15 10.32
CA GLN A 123 14.76 -3.31 11.19
C GLN A 123 14.00 -2.19 11.89
N LEU A 124 12.94 -1.68 11.27
CA LEU A 124 12.14 -0.57 11.81
C LEU A 124 11.11 -1.04 12.84
N LEU A 125 10.58 -2.26 12.73
CA LEU A 125 9.54 -2.80 13.62
C LEU A 125 9.87 -2.64 15.12
N PRO A 126 11.06 -3.03 15.64
CA PRO A 126 11.36 -2.90 17.05
C PRO A 126 11.38 -1.45 17.56
N ARG A 127 11.69 -0.49 16.66
CA ARG A 127 11.71 0.94 17.01
C ARG A 127 10.28 1.46 17.25
N TRP A 128 9.33 0.98 16.46
CA TRP A 128 7.93 1.39 16.57
C TRP A 128 7.27 0.80 17.82
N PHE A 129 7.55 -0.46 18.15
CA PHE A 129 6.96 -1.12 19.33
C PHE A 129 7.62 -0.71 20.66
N LYS A 130 8.89 -0.33 20.69
CA LYS A 130 9.57 0.11 21.91
C LYS A 130 9.16 1.50 22.42
N GLN A 131 8.53 2.30 21.60
CA GLN A 131 8.06 3.64 22.00
C GLN A 131 6.78 3.59 22.87
N GLN A 132 6.29 2.42 23.18
CA GLN A 132 5.09 2.20 24.01
C GLN A 132 5.39 1.74 25.45
N ALA A 133 6.64 1.48 25.78
CA ALA A 133 7.08 1.14 27.11
C ALA A 133 7.65 2.36 27.84
#